data_c00ba0e65473eb8bc7884e37af385881
#
_entry.id   c00ba0e65473eb8bc7884e37af385881
#
_cell.length_a   1.000
_cell.length_b   1.000
_cell.length_c   1.000
_cell.angle_alpha   90.00
_cell.angle_beta   90.00
_cell.angle_gamma   90.00
#
_symmetry.space_group_name_H-M   'P 1'
#
loop_
_entity.id
_entity.type
_entity.pdbx_description
1 polymer ?
#
loop_
_entity_poly.entity_id
_entity_poly.type
_entity_poly.pdbx_seq_one_letter_code
_entity_poly.pdbx_strand_id
1 'polypeptide(L)'
;MNDRDRRTSGHLMLISPERVFYAGLLGRPRKRSSGGYNIYAAMRGSLTITDGKSALVAELAVVPPYVPHSVESEHPCIICLVIEPETVEPSAMEDLSARIAGAGSPDIAKRIRAAYESLRLQQGHCGFTSGEFDRSCFGEALPDRRLDQRIKRSAAKLDDFSASKMTAADCAASAGLSPSRFLHLFKEQTGVSFRAFRAWKRARHLLHFANQNINLARLAQDIGYPDSTHFSHSIRRFYGLKPRAIFLGSRDLAIYPSDPDVLDSGGVRHGRP
;
A
#
# COMPACT_ATOMS: atom_id res chain seq x y z
N MET A 1 -13.78 17.61 -12.40
CA MET A 1 -14.55 16.34 -12.46
C MET A 1 -15.17 16.13 -11.10
N ASN A 2 -16.47 15.97 -11.06
CA ASN A 2 -17.26 15.98 -9.81
C ASN A 2 -17.11 14.61 -9.11
N ASP A 3 -17.28 14.56 -7.80
CA ASP A 3 -17.17 13.33 -6.99
C ASP A 3 -18.15 12.22 -7.46
N ARG A 4 -19.26 12.61 -8.06
CA ARG A 4 -20.22 11.69 -8.73
C ARG A 4 -19.62 10.95 -9.93
N ASP A 5 -18.80 11.60 -10.77
CA ASP A 5 -18.23 10.98 -11.97
C ASP A 5 -17.17 9.93 -11.64
N ARG A 6 -16.45 10.10 -10.53
CA ARG A 6 -15.46 9.12 -10.05
C ARG A 6 -16.11 7.82 -9.60
N ARG A 7 -17.31 7.88 -9.04
CA ARG A 7 -18.05 6.70 -8.54
C ARG A 7 -18.61 5.83 -9.67
N THR A 8 -18.77 6.38 -10.88
CA THR A 8 -19.26 5.62 -12.05
C THR A 8 -18.19 4.79 -12.72
N SER A 9 -16.90 5.11 -12.55
CA SER A 9 -15.79 4.38 -13.18
C SER A 9 -15.55 2.98 -12.59
N GLY A 10 -16.00 2.72 -11.36
CA GLY A 10 -15.72 1.49 -10.63
C GLY A 10 -14.29 1.38 -10.10
N HIS A 11 -13.45 2.40 -10.33
CA HIS A 11 -12.10 2.43 -9.77
C HIS A 11 -12.13 2.99 -8.35
N LEU A 12 -11.62 2.21 -7.38
CA LEU A 12 -11.62 2.61 -5.98
C LEU A 12 -10.34 2.18 -5.25
N MET A 13 -10.03 2.90 -4.19
CA MET A 13 -8.98 2.56 -3.25
C MET A 13 -9.43 2.86 -1.82
N LEU A 14 -9.44 1.82 -0.97
CA LEU A 14 -9.48 1.99 0.48
C LEU A 14 -8.05 1.98 0.98
N ILE A 15 -7.71 2.91 1.86
CA ILE A 15 -6.36 3.04 2.40
C ILE A 15 -6.38 3.30 3.90
N SER A 16 -5.68 2.46 4.65
CA SER A 16 -5.35 2.65 6.07
C SER A 16 -3.84 2.56 6.27
N PRO A 17 -3.30 2.87 7.45
CA PRO A 17 -1.89 2.62 7.75
C PRO A 17 -1.43 1.19 7.52
N GLU A 18 -2.32 0.21 7.67
CA GLU A 18 -2.04 -1.22 7.70
C GLU A 18 -2.44 -1.97 6.44
N ARG A 19 -3.47 -1.48 5.73
CA ARG A 19 -4.09 -2.17 4.58
C ARG A 19 -4.35 -1.21 3.43
N VAL A 20 -4.24 -1.71 2.20
CA VAL A 20 -4.77 -1.03 1.01
C VAL A 20 -5.59 -2.03 0.21
N PHE A 21 -6.77 -1.62 -0.21
CA PHE A 21 -7.55 -2.28 -1.25
C PHE A 21 -7.56 -1.36 -2.47
N TYR A 22 -6.95 -1.77 -3.55
CA TYR A 22 -6.94 -1.03 -4.80
C TYR A 22 -7.67 -1.85 -5.87
N ALA A 23 -8.65 -1.26 -6.53
CA ALA A 23 -9.27 -1.80 -7.72
C ALA A 23 -9.24 -0.73 -8.82
N GLY A 24 -8.53 -0.99 -9.90
CA GLY A 24 -8.35 0.00 -10.95
C GLY A 24 -7.32 -0.38 -12.00
N LEU A 25 -6.92 0.60 -12.80
CA LEU A 25 -5.97 0.38 -13.89
C LEU A 25 -4.61 -0.11 -13.41
N LEU A 26 -4.14 -1.21 -13.98
CA LEU A 26 -2.77 -1.70 -13.77
C LEU A 26 -1.74 -0.75 -14.41
N GLY A 27 -2.09 -0.12 -15.51
CA GLY A 27 -1.17 0.63 -16.34
C GLY A 27 -0.20 -0.29 -17.09
N ARG A 28 1.01 0.21 -17.33
CA ARG A 28 2.13 -0.57 -17.87
C ARG A 28 3.32 -0.51 -16.91
N PRO A 29 3.19 -1.11 -15.74
CA PRO A 29 4.25 -1.06 -14.75
C PRO A 29 5.46 -1.87 -15.25
N ARG A 30 6.62 -1.31 -14.98
CA ARG A 30 7.87 -2.05 -15.04
C ARG A 30 8.08 -2.81 -13.73
N LYS A 31 9.26 -3.43 -13.58
CA LYS A 31 9.68 -4.08 -12.35
C LYS A 31 9.47 -3.16 -11.13
N ARG A 32 8.78 -3.69 -10.12
CA ARG A 32 8.47 -3.00 -8.85
C ARG A 32 8.95 -3.84 -7.68
N SER A 33 9.08 -3.21 -6.51
CA SER A 33 9.50 -3.87 -5.28
C SER A 33 8.91 -3.13 -4.08
N SER A 34 7.60 -3.34 -3.82
CA SER A 34 6.89 -2.70 -2.71
C SER A 34 7.35 -3.22 -1.35
N GLY A 35 7.13 -2.44 -0.29
CA GLY A 35 7.48 -2.86 1.07
C GLY A 35 6.40 -3.69 1.78
N GLY A 36 5.19 -3.80 1.21
CA GLY A 36 4.10 -4.64 1.73
C GLY A 36 3.98 -5.97 0.99
N TYR A 37 3.24 -6.92 1.58
CA TYR A 37 2.74 -8.06 0.83
C TYR A 37 1.75 -7.57 -0.21
N ASN A 38 1.93 -7.95 -1.47
CA ASN A 38 0.99 -7.62 -2.53
C ASN A 38 0.22 -8.87 -2.91
N ILE A 39 -1.10 -8.83 -2.79
CA ILE A 39 -2.00 -9.87 -3.24
C ILE A 39 -2.70 -9.32 -4.49
N TYR A 40 -2.36 -9.90 -5.64
CA TYR A 40 -2.92 -9.51 -6.93
C TYR A 40 -4.02 -10.47 -7.31
N ALA A 41 -5.21 -9.94 -7.61
CA ALA A 41 -6.32 -10.71 -8.14
C ALA A 41 -6.74 -10.16 -9.51
N ALA A 42 -6.90 -11.07 -10.47
CA ALA A 42 -7.45 -10.74 -11.76
C ALA A 42 -8.92 -10.32 -11.63
N MET A 43 -9.31 -9.23 -12.29
CA MET A 43 -10.72 -8.88 -12.44
C MET A 43 -11.45 -9.95 -13.25
N ARG A 44 -10.80 -10.39 -14.35
CA ARG A 44 -11.22 -11.47 -15.25
C ARG A 44 -9.98 -12.12 -15.83
N GLY A 45 -10.07 -13.40 -16.20
CA GLY A 45 -8.94 -14.12 -16.79
C GLY A 45 -7.81 -14.35 -15.81
N SER A 46 -6.58 -14.10 -16.23
CA SER A 46 -5.37 -14.35 -15.46
C SER A 46 -4.45 -13.14 -15.35
N LEU A 47 -3.52 -13.24 -14.39
CA LEU A 47 -2.36 -12.38 -14.20
C LEU A 47 -1.11 -13.17 -14.53
N THR A 48 -0.12 -12.52 -15.11
CA THR A 48 1.25 -13.03 -15.23
C THR A 48 2.16 -12.23 -14.32
N ILE A 49 2.76 -12.90 -13.33
CA ILE A 49 3.74 -12.30 -12.42
C ILE A 49 5.11 -12.87 -12.75
N THR A 50 6.10 -12.01 -13.02
CA THR A 50 7.47 -12.46 -13.31
C THR A 50 8.48 -11.75 -12.42
N ASP A 51 9.44 -12.50 -11.91
CA ASP A 51 10.62 -11.99 -11.20
C ASP A 51 11.81 -11.72 -12.14
N GLY A 52 11.65 -12.01 -13.43
CA GLY A 52 12.65 -11.91 -14.47
C GLY A 52 13.39 -13.24 -14.75
N LYS A 53 13.11 -14.30 -14.00
CA LYS A 53 13.63 -15.67 -14.21
C LYS A 53 12.51 -16.68 -14.46
N SER A 54 11.43 -16.53 -13.72
CA SER A 54 10.24 -17.37 -13.79
C SER A 54 8.99 -16.52 -13.98
N ALA A 55 7.94 -17.12 -14.54
CA ALA A 55 6.62 -16.52 -14.68
C ALA A 55 5.57 -17.42 -14.05
N LEU A 56 4.72 -16.82 -13.23
CA LEU A 56 3.52 -17.45 -12.65
C LEU A 56 2.30 -16.89 -13.35
N VAL A 57 1.48 -17.76 -13.93
CA VAL A 57 0.16 -17.40 -14.47
C VAL A 57 -0.90 -17.91 -13.50
N ALA A 58 -1.71 -17.01 -12.97
CA ALA A 58 -2.73 -17.33 -11.98
C ALA A 58 -3.85 -16.27 -11.95
N GLU A 59 -5.02 -16.60 -11.42
CA GLU A 59 -6.07 -15.62 -11.14
C GLU A 59 -5.81 -14.83 -9.85
N LEU A 60 -5.03 -15.40 -8.94
CA LEU A 60 -4.67 -14.84 -7.64
C LEU A 60 -3.22 -15.19 -7.30
N ALA A 61 -2.44 -14.24 -6.84
CA ALA A 61 -1.05 -14.48 -6.44
C ALA A 61 -0.60 -13.54 -5.32
N VAL A 62 0.31 -14.01 -4.48
CA VAL A 62 0.97 -13.22 -3.43
C VAL A 62 2.42 -12.98 -3.80
N VAL A 63 2.87 -11.76 -3.63
CA VAL A 63 4.28 -11.38 -3.72
C VAL A 63 4.74 -10.82 -2.38
N PRO A 64 5.75 -11.42 -1.75
CA PRO A 64 6.29 -10.95 -0.47
C PRO A 64 6.91 -9.54 -0.57
N PRO A 65 7.09 -8.86 0.59
CA PRO A 65 7.73 -7.54 0.65
C PRO A 65 9.12 -7.54 0.03
N TYR A 66 9.45 -6.46 -0.67
CA TYR A 66 10.75 -6.19 -1.31
C TYR A 66 11.19 -7.21 -2.37
N VAL A 67 10.34 -8.14 -2.78
CA VAL A 67 10.62 -9.02 -3.92
C VAL A 67 10.39 -8.26 -5.23
N PRO A 68 11.43 -8.14 -6.08
CA PRO A 68 11.30 -7.45 -7.35
C PRO A 68 10.50 -8.28 -8.35
N HIS A 69 9.41 -7.71 -8.87
CA HIS A 69 8.52 -8.40 -9.82
C HIS A 69 7.87 -7.42 -10.81
N SER A 70 7.34 -7.94 -11.90
CA SER A 70 6.41 -7.25 -12.78
C SER A 70 5.09 -8.02 -12.86
N VAL A 71 4.02 -7.30 -13.17
CA VAL A 71 2.66 -7.85 -13.27
C VAL A 71 2.08 -7.44 -14.61
N GLU A 72 1.52 -8.40 -15.32
CA GLU A 72 0.72 -8.21 -16.52
C GLU A 72 -0.66 -8.83 -16.31
N SER A 73 -1.67 -8.32 -16.97
CA SER A 73 -3.05 -8.80 -16.87
C SER A 73 -3.71 -8.78 -18.23
N GLU A 74 -4.52 -9.79 -18.52
CA GLU A 74 -5.38 -9.82 -19.71
C GLU A 74 -6.42 -8.68 -19.68
N HIS A 75 -6.89 -8.32 -18.48
CA HIS A 75 -7.80 -7.19 -18.29
C HIS A 75 -7.00 -5.95 -17.86
N PRO A 76 -7.31 -4.73 -18.37
CA PRO A 76 -6.57 -3.52 -18.03
C PRO A 76 -6.65 -3.13 -16.55
N CYS A 77 -7.68 -3.58 -15.83
CA CYS A 77 -7.85 -3.36 -14.39
C CYS A 77 -7.54 -4.62 -13.59
N ILE A 78 -7.02 -4.42 -12.40
CA ILE A 78 -6.73 -5.47 -11.40
C ILE A 78 -7.29 -5.08 -10.05
N ILE A 79 -7.36 -6.05 -9.14
CA ILE A 79 -7.43 -5.80 -7.70
C ILE A 79 -6.05 -6.07 -7.11
N CYS A 80 -5.56 -5.15 -6.30
CA CYS A 80 -4.33 -5.30 -5.56
C CYS A 80 -4.57 -4.97 -4.09
N LEU A 81 -4.36 -5.96 -3.22
CA LEU A 81 -4.37 -5.75 -1.79
C LEU A 81 -2.94 -5.58 -1.31
N VAL A 82 -2.71 -4.62 -0.41
CA VAL A 82 -1.41 -4.45 0.25
C VAL A 82 -1.60 -4.66 1.74
N ILE A 83 -0.79 -5.53 2.33
CA ILE A 83 -0.75 -5.81 3.77
C ILE A 83 0.63 -5.41 4.28
N GLU A 84 0.67 -4.53 5.29
CA GLU A 84 1.92 -4.09 5.88
C GLU A 84 2.50 -5.20 6.78
N PRO A 85 3.76 -5.65 6.56
CA PRO A 85 4.32 -6.82 7.21
C PRO A 85 4.55 -6.66 8.72
N GLU A 86 4.64 -5.43 9.21
CA GLU A 86 4.76 -5.14 10.64
C GLU A 86 3.45 -5.26 11.41
N THR A 87 2.33 -5.43 10.71
CA THR A 87 0.99 -5.48 11.31
C THR A 87 0.40 -6.88 11.39
N VAL A 88 1.04 -7.87 10.78
CA VAL A 88 0.54 -9.25 10.70
C VAL A 88 1.63 -10.24 11.10
N GLU A 89 1.26 -11.27 11.87
CA GLU A 89 2.17 -12.37 12.20
C GLU A 89 2.69 -13.05 10.94
N PRO A 90 4.01 -13.27 10.82
CA PRO A 90 4.62 -13.86 9.63
C PRO A 90 4.04 -15.23 9.26
N SER A 91 3.77 -16.10 10.24
CA SER A 91 3.17 -17.41 10.03
C SER A 91 1.79 -17.32 9.39
N ALA A 92 0.96 -16.35 9.77
CA ALA A 92 -0.36 -16.16 9.15
C ALA A 92 -0.25 -15.72 7.69
N MET A 93 0.79 -14.97 7.32
CA MET A 93 1.04 -14.64 5.91
C MET A 93 1.62 -15.81 5.12
N GLU A 94 2.39 -16.69 5.76
CA GLU A 94 2.86 -17.95 5.16
C GLU A 94 1.67 -18.88 4.89
N ASP A 95 0.77 -19.06 5.86
CA ASP A 95 -0.45 -19.86 5.72
C ASP A 95 -1.37 -19.31 4.63
N LEU A 96 -1.61 -17.99 4.62
CA LEU A 96 -2.41 -17.35 3.57
C LEU A 96 -1.77 -17.53 2.19
N SER A 97 -0.45 -17.38 2.10
CA SER A 97 0.29 -17.58 0.84
C SER A 97 0.19 -19.02 0.36
N ALA A 98 0.29 -20.01 1.26
CA ALA A 98 0.11 -21.42 0.93
C ALA A 98 -1.32 -21.72 0.45
N ARG A 99 -2.34 -21.14 1.09
CA ARG A 99 -3.75 -21.26 0.65
C ARG A 99 -3.97 -20.66 -0.74
N ILE A 100 -3.36 -19.50 -1.02
CA ILE A 100 -3.43 -18.84 -2.34
C ILE A 100 -2.70 -19.64 -3.41
N ALA A 101 -1.58 -20.26 -3.09
CA ALA A 101 -0.85 -21.13 -4.03
C ALA A 101 -1.51 -22.50 -4.25
N GLY A 102 -2.44 -22.91 -3.39
CA GLY A 102 -3.09 -24.22 -3.38
C GLY A 102 -4.58 -24.19 -3.74
N ALA A 103 -5.30 -25.19 -3.24
CA ALA A 103 -6.73 -25.39 -3.52
C ALA A 103 -7.65 -24.28 -2.99
N GLY A 104 -7.18 -23.44 -2.05
CA GLY A 104 -7.95 -22.30 -1.50
C GLY A 104 -8.01 -21.08 -2.41
N SER A 105 -7.21 -21.06 -3.49
CA SER A 105 -7.09 -19.88 -4.38
C SER A 105 -8.43 -19.42 -4.98
N PRO A 106 -9.28 -20.31 -5.55
CA PRO A 106 -10.54 -19.88 -6.15
C PRO A 106 -11.52 -19.25 -5.15
N ASP A 107 -11.59 -19.78 -3.92
CA ASP A 107 -12.48 -19.24 -2.88
C ASP A 107 -12.03 -17.87 -2.41
N ILE A 108 -10.73 -17.68 -2.21
CA ILE A 108 -10.15 -16.37 -1.81
C ILE A 108 -10.33 -15.37 -2.96
N ALA A 109 -10.06 -15.76 -4.20
CA ALA A 109 -10.26 -14.89 -5.36
C ALA A 109 -11.72 -14.47 -5.50
N LYS A 110 -12.67 -15.38 -5.29
CA LYS A 110 -14.11 -15.10 -5.27
C LYS A 110 -14.48 -14.11 -4.17
N ARG A 111 -13.95 -14.27 -2.94
CA ARG A 111 -14.18 -13.35 -1.82
C ARG A 111 -13.66 -11.95 -2.12
N ILE A 112 -12.43 -11.84 -2.66
CA ILE A 112 -11.83 -10.55 -3.02
C ILE A 112 -12.68 -9.84 -4.09
N ARG A 113 -13.16 -10.56 -5.11
CA ARG A 113 -14.06 -9.98 -6.12
C ARG A 113 -15.43 -9.60 -5.54
N ALA A 114 -15.98 -10.40 -4.63
CA ALA A 114 -17.23 -10.07 -3.93
C ALA A 114 -17.07 -8.83 -3.03
N ALA A 115 -15.94 -8.71 -2.33
CA ALA A 115 -15.60 -7.51 -1.56
C ALA A 115 -15.53 -6.27 -2.47
N TYR A 116 -14.88 -6.37 -3.64
CA TYR A 116 -14.86 -5.29 -4.63
C TYR A 116 -16.26 -4.88 -5.06
N GLU A 117 -17.14 -5.82 -5.43
CA GLU A 117 -18.50 -5.52 -5.85
C GLU A 117 -19.32 -4.85 -4.72
N SER A 118 -19.17 -5.34 -3.49
CA SER A 118 -19.80 -4.72 -2.32
C SER A 118 -19.31 -3.28 -2.12
N LEU A 119 -17.99 -3.05 -2.17
CA LEU A 119 -17.40 -1.73 -2.02
C LEU A 119 -17.84 -0.77 -3.12
N ARG A 120 -17.94 -1.25 -4.36
CA ARG A 120 -18.39 -0.45 -5.51
C ARG A 120 -19.84 0.03 -5.38
N LEU A 121 -20.70 -0.77 -4.74
CA LEU A 121 -22.13 -0.46 -4.58
C LEU A 121 -22.42 0.40 -3.34
N GLN A 122 -21.55 0.39 -2.34
CA GLN A 122 -21.74 1.17 -1.11
C GLN A 122 -21.50 2.66 -1.37
N GLN A 123 -22.44 3.48 -0.94
CA GLN A 123 -22.29 4.93 -0.95
C GLN A 123 -21.67 5.39 0.38
N GLY A 124 -20.46 5.95 0.31
CA GLY A 124 -19.79 6.52 1.49
C GLY A 124 -19.12 5.46 2.35
N HIS A 125 -17.85 5.21 2.10
CA HIS A 125 -17.02 4.39 2.98
C HIS A 125 -16.45 5.28 4.09
N CYS A 126 -16.95 5.12 5.31
CA CYS A 126 -16.44 5.82 6.48
C CYS A 126 -15.66 4.82 7.34
N GLY A 127 -14.34 4.82 7.20
CA GLY A 127 -13.45 4.01 7.98
C GLY A 127 -13.59 2.50 7.71
N PHE A 128 -12.55 1.76 8.04
CA PHE A 128 -12.56 0.30 8.12
C PHE A 128 -11.43 -0.14 9.04
N THR A 129 -11.61 -1.22 9.75
CA THR A 129 -10.57 -1.86 10.55
C THR A 129 -9.84 -2.92 9.74
N SER A 130 -8.59 -3.21 10.09
CA SER A 130 -7.82 -4.28 9.46
C SER A 130 -8.54 -5.63 9.55
N GLY A 131 -9.20 -5.91 10.69
CA GLY A 131 -9.97 -7.15 10.87
C GLY A 131 -11.21 -7.24 9.98
N GLU A 132 -11.90 -6.14 9.69
CA GLU A 132 -13.03 -6.11 8.74
C GLU A 132 -12.53 -6.34 7.31
N PHE A 133 -11.45 -5.66 6.94
CA PHE A 133 -10.79 -5.86 5.66
C PHE A 133 -10.39 -7.32 5.46
N ASP A 134 -9.67 -7.90 6.42
CA ASP A 134 -9.17 -9.25 6.34
C ASP A 134 -10.31 -10.27 6.26
N ARG A 135 -11.36 -10.15 7.10
CA ARG A 135 -12.54 -11.03 7.05
C ARG A 135 -13.27 -10.95 5.70
N SER A 136 -13.39 -9.75 5.16
CA SER A 136 -14.04 -9.54 3.87
C SER A 136 -13.28 -10.23 2.72
N CYS A 137 -11.95 -10.11 2.72
CA CYS A 137 -11.10 -10.60 1.63
C CYS A 137 -10.68 -12.07 1.80
N PHE A 138 -10.42 -12.52 3.04
CA PHE A 138 -9.81 -13.83 3.32
C PHE A 138 -10.71 -14.76 4.12
N GLY A 139 -11.83 -14.26 4.68
CA GLY A 139 -12.79 -15.01 5.49
C GLY A 139 -12.51 -14.96 6.99
N GLU A 140 -11.34 -14.50 7.39
CA GLU A 140 -10.89 -14.40 8.78
C GLU A 140 -9.98 -13.19 8.98
N ALA A 141 -9.88 -12.70 10.21
CA ALA A 141 -8.91 -11.67 10.56
C ALA A 141 -7.52 -12.28 10.68
N LEU A 142 -6.51 -11.60 10.13
CA LEU A 142 -5.13 -12.01 10.29
C LEU A 142 -4.63 -11.59 11.68
N PRO A 143 -3.91 -12.47 12.41
CA PRO A 143 -3.38 -12.17 13.73
C PRO A 143 -2.38 -11.00 13.70
N ASP A 144 -2.51 -10.10 14.67
CA ASP A 144 -1.61 -8.97 14.82
C ASP A 144 -0.20 -9.42 15.19
N ARG A 145 0.80 -8.84 14.52
CA ARG A 145 2.21 -9.06 14.83
C ARG A 145 2.58 -8.48 16.20
N ARG A 146 3.24 -9.29 16.99
CA ARG A 146 3.78 -8.89 18.30
C ARG A 146 5.13 -8.23 18.10
N LEU A 147 5.17 -6.91 18.19
CA LEU A 147 6.39 -6.12 18.16
C LEU A 147 6.72 -5.55 19.55
N ASP A 148 8.02 -5.29 19.81
CA ASP A 148 8.44 -4.45 20.92
C ASP A 148 7.69 -3.10 20.83
N GLN A 149 7.11 -2.64 21.95
CA GLN A 149 6.27 -1.45 22.00
C GLN A 149 6.99 -0.17 21.51
N ARG A 150 8.33 -0.11 21.70
CA ARG A 150 9.14 1.02 21.23
C ARG A 150 9.21 1.03 19.70
N ILE A 151 9.33 -0.15 19.10
CA ILE A 151 9.36 -0.33 17.64
C ILE A 151 7.97 -0.09 17.06
N LYS A 152 6.92 -0.64 17.68
CA LYS A 152 5.52 -0.40 17.26
C LYS A 152 5.18 1.10 17.23
N ARG A 153 5.55 1.83 18.29
CA ARG A 153 5.33 3.29 18.33
C ARG A 153 6.15 4.03 17.27
N SER A 154 7.38 3.60 16.99
CA SER A 154 8.22 4.22 15.96
C SER A 154 7.66 3.95 14.55
N ALA A 155 7.16 2.74 14.29
CA ALA A 155 6.51 2.39 13.02
C ALA A 155 5.24 3.20 12.82
N ALA A 156 4.35 3.27 13.82
CA ALA A 156 3.12 4.07 13.76
C ALA A 156 3.38 5.56 13.52
N LYS A 157 4.42 6.14 14.13
CA LYS A 157 4.81 7.53 13.85
C LYS A 157 5.21 7.76 12.39
N LEU A 158 5.80 6.76 11.72
CA LEU A 158 6.19 6.89 10.30
C LEU A 158 5.01 6.76 9.34
N ASP A 159 3.86 6.29 9.80
CA ASP A 159 2.59 6.31 9.05
C ASP A 159 1.92 7.68 9.12
N ASP A 160 2.30 8.55 10.08
CA ASP A 160 1.84 9.91 10.14
C ASP A 160 2.57 10.78 9.10
N PHE A 161 1.78 11.46 8.27
CA PHE A 161 2.28 12.36 7.23
C PHE A 161 3.19 13.48 7.80
N SER A 162 2.84 14.00 8.98
CA SER A 162 3.60 15.07 9.66
C SER A 162 4.99 14.60 10.11
N ALA A 163 5.14 13.31 10.39
CA ALA A 163 6.39 12.70 10.86
C ALA A 163 7.30 12.16 9.74
N SER A 164 6.97 12.45 8.48
CA SER A 164 7.74 11.98 7.31
C SER A 164 9.23 12.36 7.33
N LYS A 165 9.61 13.39 8.09
CA LYS A 165 10.99 13.86 8.26
C LYS A 165 11.75 13.17 9.39
N MET A 166 11.10 12.34 10.24
CA MET A 166 11.77 11.68 11.36
C MET A 166 12.98 10.86 10.94
N THR A 167 14.06 10.99 11.71
CA THR A 167 15.32 10.25 11.52
C THR A 167 15.39 9.04 12.44
N ALA A 168 16.36 8.16 12.21
CA ALA A 168 16.64 7.05 13.12
C ALA A 168 17.09 7.54 14.51
N ALA A 169 17.75 8.70 14.57
CA ALA A 169 18.18 9.31 15.84
C ALA A 169 16.96 9.78 16.65
N ASP A 170 15.98 10.40 15.99
CA ASP A 170 14.75 10.87 16.66
C ASP A 170 13.95 9.68 17.21
N CYS A 171 13.81 8.61 16.42
CA CYS A 171 13.15 7.39 16.86
C CYS A 171 13.90 6.70 18.02
N ALA A 172 15.23 6.63 17.96
CA ALA A 172 16.06 6.08 19.01
C ALA A 172 15.91 6.86 20.32
N ALA A 173 15.99 8.20 20.26
CA ALA A 173 15.78 9.07 21.41
C ALA A 173 14.38 8.88 22.03
N SER A 174 13.33 8.81 21.20
CA SER A 174 11.96 8.54 21.65
C SER A 174 11.78 7.16 22.27
N ALA A 175 12.63 6.18 21.88
CA ALA A 175 12.64 4.82 22.40
C ALA A 175 13.55 4.62 23.63
N GLY A 176 14.30 5.64 24.06
CA GLY A 176 15.30 5.55 25.11
C GLY A 176 16.48 4.63 24.75
N LEU A 177 16.85 4.57 23.46
CA LEU A 177 17.91 3.71 22.94
C LEU A 177 19.00 4.53 22.24
N SER A 178 20.22 3.98 22.18
CA SER A 178 21.21 4.51 21.26
C SER A 178 20.79 4.26 19.81
N PRO A 179 21.22 5.10 18.84
CA PRO A 179 20.87 4.92 17.43
C PRO A 179 21.24 3.52 16.89
N SER A 180 22.41 2.99 17.26
CA SER A 180 22.84 1.65 16.84
C SER A 180 21.92 0.56 17.41
N ARG A 181 21.59 0.62 18.70
CA ARG A 181 20.71 -0.37 19.34
C ARG A 181 19.30 -0.31 18.74
N PHE A 182 18.79 0.89 18.50
CA PHE A 182 17.48 1.07 17.83
C PHE A 182 17.46 0.44 16.44
N LEU A 183 18.46 0.72 15.59
CA LEU A 183 18.51 0.18 14.23
C LEU A 183 18.62 -1.35 14.22
N HIS A 184 19.36 -1.92 15.17
CA HIS A 184 19.47 -3.38 15.32
C HIS A 184 18.12 -3.98 15.72
N LEU A 185 17.52 -3.48 16.80
CA LEU A 185 16.22 -3.94 17.29
C LEU A 185 15.12 -3.77 16.23
N PHE A 186 15.11 -2.63 15.53
CA PHE A 186 14.15 -2.39 14.47
C PHE A 186 14.23 -3.45 13.37
N LYS A 187 15.45 -3.75 12.89
CA LYS A 187 15.67 -4.77 11.87
C LYS A 187 15.30 -6.18 12.35
N GLU A 188 15.66 -6.51 13.59
CA GLU A 188 15.30 -7.80 14.21
C GLU A 188 13.77 -7.97 14.28
N GLN A 189 13.06 -6.96 14.73
CA GLN A 189 11.61 -7.00 14.94
C GLN A 189 10.80 -6.92 13.64
N THR A 190 11.25 -6.13 12.65
CA THR A 190 10.49 -5.91 11.40
C THR A 190 10.99 -6.73 10.22
N GLY A 191 12.18 -7.33 10.31
CA GLY A 191 12.84 -8.05 9.22
C GLY A 191 13.52 -7.15 8.18
N VAL A 192 13.34 -5.81 8.27
CA VAL A 192 13.87 -4.86 7.28
C VAL A 192 14.63 -3.71 7.94
N SER A 193 15.57 -3.09 7.21
CA SER A 193 16.26 -1.92 7.74
C SER A 193 15.31 -0.73 7.91
N PHE A 194 15.50 0.08 8.93
CA PHE A 194 14.76 1.32 9.16
C PHE A 194 14.74 2.24 7.92
N ARG A 195 15.87 2.31 7.19
CA ARG A 195 15.98 3.10 5.95
C ARG A 195 15.01 2.58 4.87
N ALA A 196 14.93 1.27 4.66
CA ALA A 196 14.04 0.66 3.67
C ALA A 196 12.57 0.85 4.07
N PHE A 197 12.27 0.61 5.34
CA PHE A 197 10.93 0.81 5.90
C PHE A 197 10.44 2.25 5.72
N ARG A 198 11.24 3.23 6.18
CA ARG A 198 10.92 4.65 6.03
C ARG A 198 10.74 5.07 4.57
N ALA A 199 11.57 4.55 3.67
CA ALA A 199 11.44 4.85 2.24
C ALA A 199 10.12 4.33 1.67
N TRP A 200 9.68 3.14 2.10
CA TRP A 200 8.39 2.58 1.72
C TRP A 200 7.22 3.42 2.27
N LYS A 201 7.21 3.72 3.57
CA LYS A 201 6.15 4.53 4.20
C LYS A 201 6.00 5.90 3.52
N ARG A 202 7.11 6.58 3.21
CA ARG A 202 7.08 7.82 2.42
C ARG A 202 6.46 7.63 1.03
N ALA A 203 6.82 6.57 0.32
CA ALA A 203 6.24 6.31 -0.99
C ALA A 203 4.74 6.02 -0.91
N ARG A 204 4.31 5.40 0.18
CA ARG A 204 2.92 5.06 0.43
C ARG A 204 2.03 6.28 0.66
N HIS A 205 2.56 7.33 1.26
CA HIS A 205 1.85 8.60 1.44
C HIS A 205 1.36 9.22 0.12
N LEU A 206 2.06 8.98 -1.00
CA LEU A 206 1.61 9.42 -2.31
C LEU A 206 0.20 8.93 -2.65
N LEU A 207 -0.19 7.74 -2.21
CA LEU A 207 -1.47 7.12 -2.55
C LEU A 207 -2.67 7.97 -2.08
N HIS A 208 -2.56 8.67 -0.97
CA HIS A 208 -3.63 9.55 -0.47
C HIS A 208 -3.96 10.71 -1.41
N PHE A 209 -3.04 11.07 -2.30
CA PHE A 209 -3.15 12.20 -3.23
C PHE A 209 -3.26 11.77 -4.69
N ALA A 210 -3.30 10.46 -4.98
CA ALA A 210 -3.14 9.94 -6.34
C ALA A 210 -4.20 10.44 -7.33
N ASN A 211 -5.40 10.79 -6.88
CA ASN A 211 -6.51 11.31 -7.70
C ASN A 211 -6.60 12.85 -7.73
N GLN A 212 -5.67 13.55 -7.06
CA GLN A 212 -5.70 15.00 -6.95
C GLN A 212 -4.85 15.67 -8.04
N ASN A 213 -5.25 16.88 -8.43
CA ASN A 213 -4.44 17.71 -9.33
C ASN A 213 -3.51 18.59 -8.51
N ILE A 214 -2.33 18.08 -8.18
CA ILE A 214 -1.35 18.73 -7.31
C ILE A 214 0.01 18.86 -7.98
N ASN A 215 0.81 19.81 -7.47
CA ASN A 215 2.19 19.96 -7.89
C ASN A 215 3.06 18.85 -7.29
N LEU A 216 3.56 17.95 -8.14
CA LEU A 216 4.35 16.80 -7.73
C LEU A 216 5.68 17.15 -7.05
N ALA A 217 6.30 18.28 -7.40
CA ALA A 217 7.53 18.72 -6.76
C ALA A 217 7.27 19.18 -5.32
N ARG A 218 6.15 19.90 -5.10
CA ARG A 218 5.71 20.29 -3.77
C ARG A 218 5.33 19.07 -2.93
N LEU A 219 4.52 18.17 -3.48
CA LEU A 219 4.17 16.92 -2.80
C LEU A 219 5.43 16.13 -2.38
N ALA A 220 6.43 16.03 -3.24
CA ALA A 220 7.68 15.34 -2.91
C ALA A 220 8.35 15.92 -1.65
N GLN A 221 8.38 17.28 -1.53
CA GLN A 221 8.93 17.94 -0.36
C GLN A 221 8.06 17.72 0.90
N ASP A 222 6.73 17.80 0.75
CA ASP A 222 5.78 17.63 1.85
C ASP A 222 5.87 16.23 2.45
N ILE A 223 6.02 15.19 1.61
CA ILE A 223 6.22 13.79 2.07
C ILE A 223 7.68 13.44 2.39
N GLY A 224 8.55 14.44 2.49
CA GLY A 224 9.91 14.32 3.03
C GLY A 224 10.98 13.80 2.07
N TYR A 225 10.80 13.94 0.75
CA TYR A 225 11.88 13.72 -0.21
C TYR A 225 12.75 14.95 -0.35
N PRO A 226 14.09 14.80 -0.51
CA PRO A 226 14.99 15.94 -0.67
C PRO A 226 14.75 16.69 -1.98
N ASP A 227 14.38 15.99 -3.04
CA ASP A 227 14.11 16.54 -4.36
C ASP A 227 13.20 15.63 -5.20
N SER A 228 12.77 16.12 -6.36
CA SER A 228 11.89 15.42 -7.29
C SER A 228 12.55 14.20 -7.96
N THR A 229 13.88 14.15 -8.05
CA THR A 229 14.62 13.03 -8.62
C THR A 229 14.57 11.83 -7.68
N HIS A 230 14.91 12.03 -6.41
CA HIS A 230 14.79 11.00 -5.38
C HIS A 230 13.34 10.50 -5.23
N PHE A 231 12.37 11.40 -5.28
CA PHE A 231 10.96 11.05 -5.30
C PHE A 231 10.63 10.15 -6.50
N SER A 232 10.97 10.58 -7.72
CA SER A 232 10.69 9.80 -8.93
C SER A 232 11.35 8.43 -8.93
N HIS A 233 12.59 8.32 -8.45
CA HIS A 233 13.29 7.04 -8.32
C HIS A 233 12.61 6.12 -7.31
N SER A 234 12.23 6.64 -6.15
CA SER A 234 11.55 5.89 -5.10
C SER A 234 10.20 5.35 -5.59
N ILE A 235 9.38 6.20 -6.21
CA ILE A 235 8.07 5.81 -6.73
C ILE A 235 8.19 4.76 -7.84
N ARG A 236 9.14 4.90 -8.76
CA ARG A 236 9.40 3.87 -9.78
C ARG A 236 9.84 2.55 -9.16
N ARG A 237 10.69 2.57 -8.14
CA ARG A 237 11.14 1.37 -7.44
C ARG A 237 9.97 0.63 -6.82
N PHE A 238 9.07 1.33 -6.10
CA PHE A 238 8.01 0.70 -5.35
C PHE A 238 6.78 0.34 -6.19
N TYR A 239 6.41 1.18 -7.17
CA TYR A 239 5.20 1.00 -7.98
C TYR A 239 5.44 0.63 -9.44
N GLY A 240 6.67 0.64 -9.91
CA GLY A 240 7.02 0.35 -11.31
C GLY A 240 6.63 1.47 -12.28
N LEU A 241 6.04 2.56 -11.82
CA LEU A 241 5.50 3.66 -12.62
C LEU A 241 6.14 5.00 -12.24
N LYS A 242 6.18 5.93 -13.17
CA LYS A 242 6.53 7.33 -12.88
C LYS A 242 5.41 7.98 -12.06
N PRO A 243 5.70 8.91 -11.12
CA PRO A 243 4.67 9.64 -10.38
C PRO A 243 3.58 10.20 -11.30
N ARG A 244 3.95 10.92 -12.35
CA ARG A 244 3.00 11.49 -13.32
C ARG A 244 2.07 10.43 -13.93
N ALA A 245 2.55 9.23 -14.20
CA ALA A 245 1.71 8.15 -14.75
C ALA A 245 0.68 7.66 -13.74
N ILE A 246 1.04 7.58 -12.45
CA ILE A 246 0.10 7.23 -11.38
C ILE A 246 -1.01 8.28 -11.31
N PHE A 247 -0.68 9.56 -11.23
CA PHE A 247 -1.67 10.64 -11.13
C PHE A 247 -2.57 10.74 -12.37
N LEU A 248 -2.02 10.52 -13.56
CA LEU A 248 -2.82 10.51 -14.80
C LEU A 248 -3.78 9.33 -14.85
N GLY A 249 -3.33 8.13 -14.42
CA GLY A 249 -4.13 6.92 -14.42
C GLY A 249 -5.14 6.83 -13.27
N SER A 250 -5.00 7.69 -12.24
CA SER A 250 -5.85 7.66 -11.04
C SER A 250 -6.87 8.81 -10.99
N ARG A 251 -7.10 9.53 -12.08
CA ARG A 251 -8.03 10.67 -12.07
C ARG A 251 -9.45 10.30 -11.69
N ASP A 252 -9.87 9.11 -12.11
CA ASP A 252 -11.22 8.57 -11.89
C ASP A 252 -11.26 7.64 -10.66
N LEU A 253 -10.17 7.58 -9.89
CA LEU A 253 -10.07 6.74 -8.71
C LEU A 253 -10.78 7.40 -7.52
N ALA A 254 -11.74 6.71 -6.93
CA ALA A 254 -12.32 7.10 -5.65
C ALA A 254 -11.38 6.62 -4.52
N ILE A 255 -10.91 7.53 -3.66
CA ILE A 255 -10.02 7.21 -2.54
C ILE A 255 -10.77 7.40 -1.23
N TYR A 256 -10.78 6.36 -0.40
CA TYR A 256 -11.45 6.30 0.89
C TYR A 256 -10.42 5.99 1.99
N PRO A 257 -9.93 7.01 2.72
CA PRO A 257 -9.05 6.78 3.87
C PRO A 257 -9.83 6.16 5.04
N SER A 258 -9.17 5.35 5.85
CA SER A 258 -9.75 4.81 7.08
C SER A 258 -10.00 5.89 8.13
N ASP A 259 -9.23 6.97 8.09
CA ASP A 259 -9.37 8.17 8.91
C ASP A 259 -9.58 9.38 7.98
N PRO A 260 -10.77 9.99 7.99
CA PRO A 260 -11.08 11.15 7.15
C PRO A 260 -10.18 12.36 7.45
N ASP A 261 -9.71 12.51 8.68
CA ASP A 261 -8.92 13.66 9.13
C ASP A 261 -7.48 13.64 8.56
N VAL A 262 -7.02 12.51 8.03
CA VAL A 262 -5.70 12.39 7.38
C VAL A 262 -5.58 13.32 6.17
N LEU A 263 -6.65 13.58 5.44
CA LEU A 263 -6.64 14.48 4.28
C LEU A 263 -6.59 15.96 4.68
N ASP A 264 -7.18 16.31 5.83
CA ASP A 264 -7.21 17.69 6.33
C ASP A 264 -5.92 18.07 7.07
N SER A 265 -5.26 17.12 7.74
CA SER A 265 -4.00 17.34 8.44
C SER A 265 -2.79 17.53 7.51
N GLY A 266 -2.89 17.12 6.26
CA GLY A 266 -1.86 17.24 5.23
C GLY A 266 -1.69 18.64 4.65
N GLY A 267 -1.98 19.72 5.40
CA GLY A 267 -1.52 21.11 5.25
C GLY A 267 -1.36 21.72 3.84
N VAL A 268 -2.04 21.20 2.83
CA VAL A 268 -2.15 21.86 1.52
C VAL A 268 -3.24 22.93 1.66
N ARG A 269 -2.92 24.06 2.32
CA ARG A 269 -3.76 25.24 2.26
C ARG A 269 -3.93 25.59 0.78
N HIS A 270 -5.12 25.37 0.27
CA HIS A 270 -5.54 25.97 -0.98
C HIS A 270 -5.44 27.47 -0.81
N GLY A 271 -4.37 28.08 -1.34
CA GLY A 271 -4.34 29.50 -1.58
C GLY A 271 -5.53 29.82 -2.49
N ARG A 272 -6.57 30.44 -1.93
CA ARG A 272 -7.59 31.10 -2.75
C ARG A 272 -6.91 32.21 -3.55
N PRO A 273 -7.36 32.45 -4.79
CA PRO A 273 -6.83 33.49 -5.66
C PRO A 273 -6.96 34.88 -5.06
#